data_08ba2a581e6bdda3fec946670c163d81
#
_entry.id   08ba2a581e6bdda3fec946670c163d81
#
_cell.length_a   1.000
_cell.length_b   1.000
_cell.length_c   1.000
_cell.angle_alpha   90.00
_cell.angle_beta   90.00
_cell.angle_gamma   90.00
#
_symmetry.space_group_name_H-M   'P 1'
#
loop_
_entity.id
_entity.type
_entity.pdbx_description
1 polymer ?
#
loop_
_entity_poly.entity_id
_entity_poly.type
_entity_poly.pdbx_seq_one_letter_code
_entity_poly.pdbx_strand_id
1 'polypeptide(L)'
;MKNLLFILAVAALLGAQASPAAAHSALLNCFDNADGTFTCQGGYSDGSSATGIRIVVRDSSGIVLQEARLDSNSEVTLNRPQGDFSVLFDGGAGHSVEVRGDSLVR
;
A
#
# COMPACT_ATOMS: atom_id res chain seq x y z
N MET A 1 32.89 -12.47 -37.61
CA MET A 1 31.53 -13.02 -37.59
C MET A 1 31.15 -13.63 -36.25
N LYS A 2 32.00 -14.46 -35.64
CA LYS A 2 31.68 -15.07 -34.36
C LYS A 2 31.52 -14.03 -33.25
N ASN A 3 32.30 -12.95 -33.25
CA ASN A 3 32.22 -11.89 -32.26
C ASN A 3 30.95 -11.05 -32.35
N LEU A 4 30.43 -10.88 -33.56
CA LEU A 4 29.19 -10.13 -33.77
C LEU A 4 27.98 -10.86 -33.20
N LEU A 5 27.91 -12.16 -33.41
CA LEU A 5 26.84 -13.01 -32.85
C LEU A 5 26.86 -13.03 -31.34
N PHE A 6 28.05 -13.06 -30.72
CA PHE A 6 28.22 -12.99 -29.27
C PHE A 6 27.73 -11.67 -28.70
N ILE A 7 28.06 -10.56 -29.34
CA ILE A 7 27.63 -9.23 -28.90
C ILE A 7 26.12 -9.10 -28.96
N LEU A 8 25.48 -9.60 -30.02
CA LEU A 8 24.02 -9.61 -30.15
C LEU A 8 23.34 -10.43 -29.06
N ALA A 9 23.91 -11.60 -28.71
CA ALA A 9 23.37 -12.44 -27.65
C ALA A 9 23.44 -11.75 -26.28
N VAL A 10 24.55 -11.07 -25.99
CA VAL A 10 24.71 -10.32 -24.73
C VAL A 10 23.74 -9.14 -24.66
N ALA A 11 23.53 -8.41 -25.74
CA ALA A 11 22.59 -7.31 -25.79
C ALA A 11 21.13 -7.79 -25.58
N ALA A 12 20.76 -8.93 -26.13
CA ALA A 12 19.45 -9.53 -25.94
C ALA A 12 19.22 -9.95 -24.47
N LEU A 13 20.23 -10.50 -23.82
CA LEU A 13 20.17 -10.86 -22.40
C LEU A 13 19.99 -9.63 -21.50
N LEU A 14 20.70 -8.56 -21.76
CA LEU A 14 20.55 -7.30 -21.02
C LEU A 14 19.18 -6.68 -21.22
N GLY A 15 18.64 -6.73 -22.43
CA GLY A 15 17.29 -6.26 -22.72
C GLY A 15 16.23 -7.09 -22.01
N ALA A 16 16.41 -8.40 -21.89
CA ALA A 16 15.49 -9.30 -21.19
C ALA A 16 15.50 -9.11 -19.68
N GLN A 17 16.58 -8.59 -19.13
CA GLN A 17 16.71 -8.32 -17.70
C GLN A 17 16.20 -6.95 -17.27
N ALA A 18 15.89 -6.06 -18.20
CA ALA A 18 15.20 -4.83 -17.90
C ALA A 18 13.77 -5.16 -17.49
N SER A 19 13.59 -5.53 -16.22
CA SER A 19 12.28 -5.80 -15.67
C SER A 19 11.44 -4.53 -15.71
N PRO A 20 10.17 -4.60 -16.12
CA PRO A 20 9.27 -3.49 -15.90
C PRO A 20 9.27 -3.19 -14.40
N ALA A 21 9.48 -1.96 -14.04
CA ALA A 21 9.33 -1.52 -12.66
C ALA A 21 7.99 -2.02 -12.15
N ALA A 22 7.96 -2.54 -10.94
CA ALA A 22 6.73 -2.94 -10.29
C ALA A 22 5.73 -1.78 -10.41
N ALA A 23 4.68 -1.98 -11.20
CA ALA A 23 3.78 -0.92 -11.60
C ALA A 23 2.86 -0.47 -10.47
N HIS A 24 2.72 -1.27 -9.37
CA HIS A 24 1.72 -1.03 -8.35
C HIS A 24 2.35 -1.05 -6.96
N SER A 25 2.57 0.11 -6.39
CA SER A 25 2.86 0.22 -4.96
C SER A 25 1.59 0.63 -4.24
N ALA A 26 1.29 -0.05 -3.14
CA ALA A 26 0.18 0.32 -2.28
C ALA A 26 0.46 1.66 -1.61
N LEU A 27 -0.54 2.53 -1.57
CA LEU A 27 -0.47 3.84 -0.95
C LEU A 27 -1.60 3.97 0.07
N LEU A 28 -1.30 4.50 1.23
CA LEU A 28 -2.28 4.75 2.28
C LEU A 28 -1.97 6.06 2.98
N ASN A 29 -2.94 6.98 2.99
CA ASN A 29 -2.87 8.22 3.73
C ASN A 29 -4.02 8.27 4.72
N CYS A 30 -3.74 8.52 5.98
CA CYS A 30 -4.75 8.62 7.02
C CYS A 30 -4.70 10.00 7.67
N PHE A 31 -5.89 10.55 7.96
CA PHE A 31 -6.07 11.89 8.51
C PHE A 31 -6.88 11.81 9.78
N ASP A 32 -6.41 12.47 10.83
CA ASP A 32 -7.18 12.63 12.06
C ASP A 32 -8.27 13.68 11.84
N ASN A 33 -9.52 13.30 12.07
CA ASN A 33 -10.67 14.22 11.88
C ASN A 33 -10.92 15.11 13.10
N ALA A 34 -10.15 14.95 14.18
CA ALA A 34 -10.27 15.70 15.42
C ALA A 34 -11.62 15.56 16.15
N ASP A 35 -12.37 14.51 15.84
CA ASP A 35 -13.67 14.18 16.43
C ASP A 35 -13.72 12.76 17.03
N GLY A 36 -12.57 12.15 17.22
CA GLY A 36 -12.46 10.76 17.68
C GLY A 36 -12.45 9.76 16.54
N THR A 37 -12.47 10.21 15.29
CA THR A 37 -12.35 9.37 14.10
C THR A 37 -11.13 9.74 13.27
N PHE A 38 -10.78 8.86 12.35
CA PHE A 38 -9.79 9.15 11.30
C PHE A 38 -10.27 8.57 9.98
N THR A 39 -9.87 9.20 8.89
CA THR A 39 -10.20 8.76 7.53
C THR A 39 -8.94 8.34 6.82
N CYS A 40 -8.99 7.17 6.17
CA CYS A 40 -7.90 6.67 5.35
C CYS A 40 -8.30 6.66 3.89
N GLN A 41 -7.39 7.07 3.03
CA GLN A 41 -7.51 7.01 1.58
C GLN A 41 -6.45 6.07 1.06
N GLY A 42 -6.87 5.06 0.32
CA GLY A 42 -5.97 4.09 -0.29
C GLY A 42 -5.90 4.24 -1.80
N GLY A 43 -4.88 3.66 -2.38
CA GLY A 43 -4.70 3.64 -3.82
C GLY A 43 -3.44 2.90 -4.20
N TYR A 44 -3.13 2.96 -5.47
CA TYR A 44 -1.92 2.39 -6.03
C TYR A 44 -1.15 3.46 -6.81
N SER A 45 0.17 3.28 -6.89
CA SER A 45 1.06 4.25 -7.51
C SER A 45 0.78 4.49 -9.01
N ASP A 46 0.09 3.57 -9.66
CA ASP A 46 -0.34 3.72 -11.05
C ASP A 46 -1.69 4.43 -11.20
N GLY A 47 -2.29 4.88 -10.10
CA GLY A 47 -3.59 5.54 -10.09
C GLY A 47 -4.79 4.61 -10.05
N SER A 48 -4.59 3.30 -10.01
CA SER A 48 -5.71 2.36 -9.92
C SER A 48 -6.39 2.44 -8.56
N SER A 49 -7.69 2.11 -8.56
CA SER A 49 -8.55 2.16 -7.37
C SER A 49 -8.17 1.06 -6.37
N ALA A 50 -8.32 1.38 -5.09
CA ALA A 50 -8.19 0.41 -4.01
C ALA A 50 -9.55 0.06 -3.39
N THR A 51 -10.63 0.24 -4.12
CA THR A 51 -11.98 -0.15 -3.67
C THR A 51 -12.01 -1.60 -3.20
N GLY A 52 -12.60 -1.84 -2.04
CA GLY A 52 -12.77 -3.17 -1.49
C GLY A 52 -11.55 -3.75 -0.79
N ILE A 53 -10.43 -3.06 -0.78
CA ILE A 53 -9.22 -3.52 -0.10
C ILE A 53 -9.45 -3.49 1.42
N ARG A 54 -8.97 -4.54 2.08
CA ARG A 54 -9.09 -4.71 3.53
C ARG A 54 -8.18 -3.73 4.26
N ILE A 55 -8.76 -3.04 5.24
CA ILE A 55 -8.04 -2.16 6.16
C ILE A 55 -8.14 -2.78 7.55
N VAL A 56 -7.02 -2.90 8.23
CA VAL A 56 -6.93 -3.50 9.56
C VAL A 56 -6.29 -2.51 10.51
N VAL A 57 -6.94 -2.27 11.64
CA VAL A 57 -6.37 -1.48 12.73
C VAL A 57 -5.89 -2.45 13.81
N ARG A 58 -4.62 -2.36 14.19
CA ARG A 58 -4.00 -3.23 15.19
C ARG A 58 -3.40 -2.39 16.31
N ASP A 59 -3.40 -2.94 17.52
CA ASP A 59 -2.68 -2.32 18.63
C ASP A 59 -1.17 -2.63 18.56
N SER A 60 -0.41 -2.12 19.53
CA SER A 60 1.04 -2.32 19.60
C SER A 60 1.46 -3.78 19.79
N SER A 61 0.56 -4.64 20.22
CA SER A 61 0.78 -6.08 20.38
C SER A 61 0.41 -6.87 19.12
N GLY A 62 -0.11 -6.19 18.09
CA GLY A 62 -0.55 -6.84 16.85
C GLY A 62 -1.98 -7.37 16.90
N ILE A 63 -2.72 -7.10 17.97
CA ILE A 63 -4.11 -7.53 18.10
C ILE A 63 -4.99 -6.66 17.21
N VAL A 64 -5.85 -7.29 16.40
CA VAL A 64 -6.78 -6.61 15.51
C VAL A 64 -7.89 -5.95 16.35
N LEU A 65 -7.99 -4.63 16.26
CA LEU A 65 -9.01 -3.84 16.93
C LEU A 65 -10.21 -3.59 16.06
N GLN A 66 -10.01 -3.37 14.77
CA GLN A 66 -11.05 -3.09 13.79
C GLN A 66 -10.65 -3.62 12.42
N GLU A 67 -11.64 -3.99 11.63
CA GLU A 67 -11.48 -4.32 10.22
C GLU A 67 -12.54 -3.59 9.41
N ALA A 68 -12.17 -3.16 8.21
CA ALA A 68 -13.07 -2.52 7.27
C ALA A 68 -12.57 -2.73 5.84
N ARG A 69 -13.33 -2.28 4.87
CA ARG A 69 -12.93 -2.28 3.47
C ARG A 69 -13.08 -0.87 2.91
N LEU A 70 -12.17 -0.49 2.06
CA LEU A 70 -12.25 0.78 1.36
C LEU A 70 -13.51 0.81 0.49
N ASP A 71 -14.18 1.95 0.51
CA ASP A 71 -15.43 2.16 -0.23
C ASP A 71 -15.17 2.44 -1.72
N SER A 72 -16.21 2.82 -2.45
CA SER A 72 -16.12 3.12 -3.88
C SER A 72 -15.20 4.30 -4.21
N ASN A 73 -14.89 5.13 -3.22
CA ASN A 73 -13.93 6.24 -3.34
C ASN A 73 -12.55 5.87 -2.81
N SER A 74 -12.31 4.59 -2.51
CA SER A 74 -11.08 4.10 -1.88
C SER A 74 -10.82 4.73 -0.52
N GLU A 75 -11.86 5.02 0.23
CA GLU A 75 -11.81 5.67 1.55
C GLU A 75 -12.53 4.84 2.61
N VAL A 76 -12.14 5.05 3.86
CA VAL A 76 -12.86 4.52 5.03
C VAL A 76 -12.62 5.45 6.21
N THR A 77 -13.67 5.65 7.02
CA THR A 77 -13.58 6.39 8.29
C THR A 77 -13.79 5.42 9.44
N LEU A 78 -12.89 5.45 10.40
CA LEU A 78 -12.83 4.52 11.53
C LEU A 78 -12.68 5.29 12.84
N ASN A 79 -13.08 4.65 13.93
CA ASN A 79 -12.86 5.19 15.26
C ASN A 79 -11.37 5.15 15.62
N ARG A 80 -10.88 6.24 16.18
CA ARG A 80 -9.50 6.30 16.64
C ARG A 80 -9.37 5.53 17.94
N PRO A 81 -8.50 4.50 18.00
CA PRO A 81 -8.23 3.81 19.26
C PRO A 81 -7.58 4.74 20.29
N GLN A 82 -7.80 4.44 21.55
CA GLN A 82 -7.05 5.04 22.66
C GLN A 82 -5.75 4.25 22.81
N GLY A 83 -4.63 4.88 22.75
CA GLY A 83 -3.34 4.24 22.79
C GLY A 83 -2.74 4.02 21.41
N ASP A 84 -1.61 3.36 21.39
CA ASP A 84 -0.84 3.15 20.16
C ASP A 84 -1.53 2.17 19.22
N PHE A 85 -1.52 2.49 17.96
CA PHE A 85 -2.11 1.64 16.93
C PHE A 85 -1.40 1.84 15.59
N SER A 86 -1.66 0.93 14.70
CA SER A 86 -1.26 1.04 13.30
C SER A 86 -2.41 0.65 12.38
N VAL A 87 -2.37 1.15 11.17
CA VAL A 87 -3.36 0.87 10.13
C VAL A 87 -2.67 0.15 9.00
N LEU A 88 -3.15 -1.04 8.67
CA LEU A 88 -2.61 -1.86 7.59
C LEU A 88 -3.54 -1.82 6.39
N PHE A 89 -2.99 -1.44 5.24
CA PHE A 89 -3.60 -1.68 3.93
C PHE A 89 -3.18 -3.08 3.51
N ASP A 90 -4.12 -4.01 3.48
CA ASP A 90 -3.86 -5.41 3.18
C ASP A 90 -4.34 -5.74 1.76
N GLY A 91 -3.50 -5.46 0.79
CA GLY A 91 -3.76 -5.75 -0.62
C GLY A 91 -3.15 -7.05 -1.10
N GLY A 92 -2.67 -7.88 -0.17
CA GLY A 92 -2.00 -9.15 -0.49
C GLY A 92 -0.48 -9.00 -0.59
N ALA A 93 0.19 -10.10 -0.88
CA ALA A 93 1.65 -10.15 -0.96
C ALA A 93 2.19 -9.12 -1.96
N GLY A 94 3.14 -8.30 -1.52
CA GLY A 94 3.72 -7.23 -2.34
C GLY A 94 2.87 -5.97 -2.48
N HIS A 95 1.67 -5.95 -1.89
CA HIS A 95 0.73 -4.83 -1.98
C HIS A 95 0.20 -4.43 -0.60
N SER A 96 1.08 -4.42 0.39
CA SER A 96 0.72 -4.02 1.75
C SER A 96 1.51 -2.80 2.17
N VAL A 97 0.88 -1.93 2.94
CA VAL A 97 1.53 -0.78 3.55
C VAL A 97 0.91 -0.53 4.92
N GLU A 98 1.72 -0.07 5.85
CA GLU A 98 1.31 0.19 7.22
C GLU A 98 1.59 1.63 7.59
N VAL A 99 0.62 2.27 8.25
CA VAL A 99 0.71 3.63 8.76
C VAL A 99 0.57 3.58 10.27
N ARG A 100 1.51 4.21 10.99
CA ARG A 100 1.44 4.30 12.45
C ARG A 100 0.45 5.38 12.86
N GLY A 101 -0.26 5.12 13.97
CA GLY A 101 -1.25 6.07 14.48
C GLY A 101 -0.67 7.42 14.88
N ASP A 102 0.60 7.47 15.29
CA ASP A 102 1.28 8.72 15.65
C ASP A 102 1.69 9.57 14.43
N SER A 103 1.59 9.02 13.23
CA SER A 103 1.93 9.72 11.99
C SER A 103 0.70 10.22 11.23
N LEU A 104 -0.50 10.10 11.81
CA LEU A 104 -1.73 10.61 11.19
C LEU A 104 -1.67 12.13 10.99
N VAL A 105 -1.99 12.57 9.79
CA VAL A 105 -2.01 14.00 9.44
C VAL A 105 -3.24 14.65 10.04
N ARG A 106 -3.10 15.87 10.55
CA ARG A 106 -4.22 16.69 11.06
C ARG A 106 -4.57 17.80 10.12
#